data_a9158388b75014c3a94e6ed759dfa6a9
#
_entry.id   a9158388b75014c3a94e6ed759dfa6a9
#
_cell.length_a   1.000
_cell.length_b   1.000
_cell.length_c   1.000
_cell.angle_alpha   90.00
_cell.angle_beta   90.00
_cell.angle_gamma   90.00
#
_symmetry.space_group_name_H-M   'P 1'
#
loop_
_entity.id
_entity.type
_entity.pdbx_description
1 polymer ?
#
loop_
_entity_poly.entity_id
_entity_poly.type
_entity_poly.pdbx_seq_one_letter_code
_entity_poly.pdbx_strand_id
1 'polypeptide(L)'
;EYDLLFINDGSTDTTIHHIKNIVAYDNHVKYLSFSRNFGKEAAMIAGYQHSTMHDAVIMIDGDLQHPPEYIPQMIEGYIEGYDQVVAKRNRQGENFVRKTLSRCYYKLINAFVEDIQFEDGVGDFRLLSRRAVQALTTLDEYNRFSKGLFEWIGYETKVFQYENVTREDGESKWTFRKLLNYGIDG
;
A
#
# COMPACT_ATOMS: atom_id res chain seq x y z
N GLU A 1 -10.93 -16.60 9.67
CA GLU A 1 -12.00 -15.61 9.41
C GLU A 1 -11.37 -14.36 8.80
N TYR A 2 -12.06 -13.70 7.84
CA TYR A 2 -11.55 -12.50 7.19
C TYR A 2 -12.69 -11.51 6.91
N ASP A 3 -12.34 -10.24 6.83
CA ASP A 3 -13.17 -9.16 6.29
C ASP A 3 -12.47 -8.55 5.08
N LEU A 4 -13.24 -8.17 4.07
CA LEU A 4 -12.78 -7.42 2.91
C LEU A 4 -13.31 -5.99 3.00
N LEU A 5 -12.46 -5.01 3.24
CA LEU A 5 -12.83 -3.60 3.37
C LEU A 5 -12.44 -2.81 2.11
N PHE A 6 -13.43 -2.40 1.33
CA PHE A 6 -13.23 -1.48 0.22
C PHE A 6 -13.17 -0.03 0.68
N ILE A 7 -12.14 0.71 0.25
CA ILE A 7 -12.04 2.15 0.47
C ILE A 7 -12.27 2.85 -0.86
N ASN A 8 -13.41 3.53 -1.00
CA ASN A 8 -13.73 4.31 -2.18
C ASN A 8 -13.35 5.79 -1.96
N ASP A 9 -12.29 6.23 -2.60
CA ASP A 9 -11.78 7.60 -2.52
C ASP A 9 -12.53 8.54 -3.48
N GLY A 10 -13.85 8.63 -3.31
CA GLY A 10 -14.71 9.55 -4.02
C GLY A 10 -14.80 9.29 -5.52
N SER A 11 -14.90 8.03 -5.95
CA SER A 11 -15.12 7.67 -7.36
C SER A 11 -16.37 8.34 -7.91
N THR A 12 -16.31 8.82 -9.15
CA THR A 12 -17.41 9.50 -9.85
C THR A 12 -18.11 8.60 -10.89
N ASP A 13 -17.61 7.40 -11.06
CA ASP A 13 -18.14 6.36 -11.95
C ASP A 13 -19.05 5.37 -11.20
N THR A 14 -19.32 4.21 -11.82
CA THR A 14 -20.18 3.17 -11.23
C THR A 14 -19.53 2.33 -10.13
N THR A 15 -18.27 2.59 -9.75
CA THR A 15 -17.50 1.80 -8.76
C THR A 15 -18.28 1.60 -7.46
N ILE A 16 -18.84 2.67 -6.88
CA ILE A 16 -19.56 2.58 -5.60
C ILE A 16 -20.84 1.71 -5.72
N HIS A 17 -21.50 1.67 -6.88
CA HIS A 17 -22.66 0.82 -7.09
C HIS A 17 -22.27 -0.66 -7.11
N HIS A 18 -21.15 -1.01 -7.74
CA HIS A 18 -20.64 -2.38 -7.73
C HIS A 18 -20.25 -2.83 -6.32
N ILE A 19 -19.55 -1.98 -5.57
CA ILE A 19 -19.19 -2.27 -4.17
C ILE A 19 -20.45 -2.52 -3.32
N LYS A 20 -21.46 -1.65 -3.40
CA LYS A 20 -22.71 -1.79 -2.65
C LYS A 20 -23.47 -3.08 -3.01
N ASN A 21 -23.43 -3.47 -4.27
CA ASN A 21 -24.05 -4.73 -4.70
C ASN A 21 -23.32 -5.93 -4.05
N ILE A 22 -21.99 -5.95 -4.02
CA ILE A 22 -21.23 -7.03 -3.36
C ILE A 22 -21.57 -7.11 -1.87
N VAL A 23 -21.55 -5.97 -1.18
CA VAL A 23 -21.90 -5.89 0.26
C VAL A 23 -23.29 -6.41 0.57
N ALA A 24 -24.24 -6.28 -0.36
CA ALA A 24 -25.61 -6.78 -0.17
C ALA A 24 -25.70 -8.32 -0.15
N TYR A 25 -24.71 -9.03 -0.72
CA TYR A 25 -24.70 -10.48 -0.84
C TYR A 25 -23.65 -11.17 0.05
N ASP A 26 -22.63 -10.44 0.50
CA ASP A 26 -21.54 -11.00 1.29
C ASP A 26 -21.28 -10.18 2.57
N ASN A 27 -21.57 -10.77 3.72
CA ASN A 27 -21.41 -10.15 5.03
C ASN A 27 -19.94 -9.91 5.43
N HIS A 28 -18.99 -10.58 4.78
CA HIS A 28 -17.56 -10.34 4.99
C HIS A 28 -17.07 -9.08 4.28
N VAL A 29 -17.89 -8.53 3.36
CA VAL A 29 -17.52 -7.37 2.57
C VAL A 29 -18.08 -6.11 3.22
N LYS A 30 -17.20 -5.14 3.45
CA LYS A 30 -17.52 -3.83 4.02
C LYS A 30 -16.99 -2.73 3.11
N TYR A 31 -17.44 -1.51 3.28
CA TYR A 31 -16.87 -0.38 2.55
C TYR A 31 -16.89 0.92 3.36
N LEU A 32 -15.92 1.77 3.04
CA LEU A 32 -15.89 3.19 3.37
C LEU A 32 -15.95 3.98 2.07
N SER A 33 -16.73 5.06 2.06
CA SER A 33 -16.81 5.92 0.87
C SER A 33 -16.64 7.37 1.28
N PHE A 34 -15.64 8.02 0.70
CA PHE A 34 -15.38 9.43 0.93
C PHE A 34 -16.32 10.32 0.11
N SER A 35 -16.59 11.50 0.62
CA SER A 35 -17.45 12.50 -0.03
C SER A 35 -16.81 13.09 -1.32
N ARG A 36 -15.49 13.03 -1.43
CA ARG A 36 -14.69 13.44 -2.61
C ARG A 36 -13.36 12.68 -2.59
N ASN A 37 -12.54 12.86 -3.62
CA ASN A 37 -11.17 12.37 -3.62
C ASN A 37 -10.31 13.16 -2.63
N PHE A 38 -9.75 12.46 -1.64
CA PHE A 38 -8.80 12.96 -0.64
C PHE A 38 -7.38 12.43 -0.87
N GLY A 39 -7.22 11.48 -1.78
CA GLY A 39 -5.95 10.87 -2.15
C GLY A 39 -5.67 9.53 -1.47
N LYS A 40 -4.74 8.79 -2.05
CA LYS A 40 -4.38 7.43 -1.64
C LYS A 40 -3.99 7.33 -0.17
N GLU A 41 -3.19 8.28 0.33
CA GLU A 41 -2.72 8.29 1.72
C GLU A 41 -3.89 8.40 2.72
N ALA A 42 -4.87 9.25 2.43
CA ALA A 42 -6.09 9.37 3.24
C ALA A 42 -6.91 8.08 3.20
N ALA A 43 -7.02 7.43 2.04
CA ALA A 43 -7.73 6.17 1.91
C ALA A 43 -7.04 5.04 2.69
N MET A 44 -5.71 4.96 2.63
CA MET A 44 -4.92 3.97 3.36
C MET A 44 -5.09 4.11 4.86
N ILE A 45 -4.93 5.32 5.42
CA ILE A 45 -5.06 5.53 6.87
C ILE A 45 -6.48 5.24 7.36
N ALA A 46 -7.51 5.62 6.59
CA ALA A 46 -8.88 5.29 6.95
C ALA A 46 -9.10 3.76 7.00
N GLY A 47 -8.53 3.02 6.05
CA GLY A 47 -8.55 1.56 6.05
C GLY A 47 -7.89 0.98 7.30
N TYR A 48 -6.69 1.43 7.65
CA TYR A 48 -5.97 0.98 8.84
C TYR A 48 -6.72 1.33 10.14
N GLN A 49 -7.26 2.54 10.27
CA GLN A 49 -8.03 2.95 11.44
C GLN A 49 -9.26 2.08 11.68
N HIS A 50 -9.93 1.64 10.60
CA HIS A 50 -11.09 0.75 10.70
C HIS A 50 -10.72 -0.73 10.90
N SER A 51 -9.43 -1.06 10.81
CA SER A 51 -8.93 -2.44 10.89
C SER A 51 -8.11 -2.73 12.16
N THR A 52 -8.03 -1.80 13.10
CA THR A 52 -7.19 -1.91 14.32
C THR A 52 -7.53 -3.09 15.23
N MET A 53 -8.72 -3.67 15.10
CA MET A 53 -9.18 -4.81 15.91
C MET A 53 -8.86 -6.16 15.28
N HIS A 54 -8.40 -6.19 14.02
CA HIS A 54 -8.01 -7.43 13.33
C HIS A 54 -6.60 -7.86 13.73
N ASP A 55 -6.29 -9.14 13.61
CA ASP A 55 -4.97 -9.68 13.95
C ASP A 55 -3.88 -9.21 12.99
N ALA A 56 -4.24 -9.10 11.71
CA ALA A 56 -3.39 -8.56 10.66
C ALA A 56 -4.24 -7.89 9.58
N VAL A 57 -3.64 -6.96 8.84
CA VAL A 57 -4.26 -6.23 7.74
C VAL A 57 -3.39 -6.34 6.50
N ILE A 58 -3.97 -6.73 5.37
CA ILE A 58 -3.31 -6.76 4.08
C ILE A 58 -3.86 -5.63 3.22
N MET A 59 -2.97 -4.77 2.74
CA MET A 59 -3.30 -3.68 1.84
C MET A 59 -3.09 -4.11 0.38
N ILE A 60 -4.12 -3.91 -0.46
CA ILE A 60 -4.11 -4.26 -1.88
C ILE A 60 -4.69 -3.07 -2.67
N ASP A 61 -4.00 -2.66 -3.75
CA ASP A 61 -4.56 -1.71 -4.71
C ASP A 61 -5.63 -2.38 -5.60
N GLY A 62 -6.69 -1.65 -5.91
CA GLY A 62 -7.81 -2.17 -6.70
C GLY A 62 -7.57 -2.23 -8.21
N ASP A 63 -6.34 -2.07 -8.69
CA ASP A 63 -5.97 -2.06 -10.10
C ASP A 63 -5.40 -3.40 -10.61
N LEU A 64 -5.56 -4.46 -9.82
CA LEU A 64 -5.12 -5.83 -10.10
C LEU A 64 -3.59 -6.01 -10.27
N GLN A 65 -2.79 -5.00 -9.93
CA GLN A 65 -1.32 -5.11 -9.94
C GLN A 65 -0.75 -5.82 -8.71
N HIS A 66 -1.59 -6.04 -7.69
CA HIS A 66 -1.27 -6.79 -6.47
C HIS A 66 -1.99 -8.13 -6.49
N PRO A 67 -1.31 -9.23 -6.91
CA PRO A 67 -1.94 -10.51 -7.09
C PRO A 67 -2.36 -11.15 -5.75
N PRO A 68 -3.67 -11.46 -5.54
CA PRO A 68 -4.16 -12.02 -4.28
C PRO A 68 -3.58 -13.39 -3.93
N GLU A 69 -3.06 -14.13 -4.90
CA GLU A 69 -2.41 -15.44 -4.74
C GLU A 69 -1.18 -15.41 -3.82
N TYR A 70 -0.61 -14.23 -3.56
CA TYR A 70 0.49 -14.06 -2.60
C TYR A 70 0.01 -13.82 -1.15
N ILE A 71 -1.29 -13.67 -0.91
CA ILE A 71 -1.86 -13.54 0.45
C ILE A 71 -1.45 -14.69 1.37
N PRO A 72 -1.51 -15.99 0.97
CA PRO A 72 -1.07 -17.09 1.81
C PRO A 72 0.38 -16.93 2.26
N GLN A 73 1.28 -16.54 1.37
CA GLN A 73 2.69 -16.31 1.70
C GLN A 73 2.89 -15.14 2.69
N MET A 74 2.07 -14.10 2.60
CA MET A 74 2.08 -13.02 3.59
C MET A 74 1.64 -13.51 4.97
N ILE A 75 0.59 -14.34 5.01
CA ILE A 75 0.09 -14.94 6.26
C ILE A 75 1.14 -15.85 6.87
N GLU A 76 1.86 -16.65 6.08
CA GLU A 76 2.97 -17.47 6.55
C GLU A 76 4.04 -16.63 7.25
N GLY A 77 4.47 -15.52 6.63
CA GLY A 77 5.42 -14.60 7.26
C GLY A 77 4.91 -13.99 8.57
N TYR A 78 3.62 -13.68 8.66
CA TYR A 78 3.00 -13.25 9.91
C TYR A 78 3.01 -14.34 10.99
N ILE A 79 2.71 -15.60 10.62
CA ILE A 79 2.75 -16.75 11.54
C ILE A 79 4.18 -17.02 12.04
N GLU A 80 5.20 -16.78 11.22
CA GLU A 80 6.62 -16.84 11.60
C GLU A 80 7.02 -15.76 12.62
N GLY A 81 6.16 -14.76 12.86
CA GLY A 81 6.34 -13.71 13.87
C GLY A 81 6.72 -12.33 13.33
N TYR A 82 6.80 -12.15 12.01
CA TYR A 82 7.07 -10.85 11.42
C TYR A 82 5.85 -9.92 11.53
N ASP A 83 6.08 -8.67 11.89
CA ASP A 83 5.04 -7.66 11.99
C ASP A 83 4.69 -7.01 10.65
N GLN A 84 5.64 -7.02 9.73
CA GLN A 84 5.47 -6.55 8.37
C GLN A 84 5.90 -7.64 7.40
N VAL A 85 5.05 -7.97 6.43
CA VAL A 85 5.42 -8.85 5.32
C VAL A 85 5.15 -8.10 4.02
N VAL A 86 6.21 -7.82 3.28
CA VAL A 86 6.17 -6.89 2.14
C VAL A 86 6.45 -7.61 0.84
N ALA A 87 5.56 -7.44 -0.12
CA ALA A 87 5.75 -7.92 -1.47
C ALA A 87 6.57 -6.89 -2.27
N LYS A 88 7.77 -7.28 -2.67
CA LYS A 88 8.66 -6.50 -3.52
C LYS A 88 8.51 -6.90 -4.98
N ARG A 89 8.19 -5.93 -5.82
CA ARG A 89 7.99 -6.14 -7.24
C ARG A 89 9.30 -6.50 -7.94
N ASN A 90 9.32 -7.62 -8.66
CA ASN A 90 10.44 -7.96 -9.52
C ASN A 90 10.40 -7.06 -10.78
N ARG A 91 11.47 -6.32 -11.02
CA ARG A 91 11.62 -5.40 -12.17
C ARG A 91 12.34 -6.06 -13.36
N GLN A 92 12.18 -7.38 -13.54
CA GLN A 92 12.69 -8.04 -14.72
C GLN A 92 11.90 -7.55 -15.95
N GLY A 93 12.63 -7.04 -16.96
CA GLY A 93 12.02 -6.50 -18.20
C GLY A 93 11.76 -4.99 -18.22
N GLU A 94 11.98 -4.25 -17.12
CA GLU A 94 11.90 -2.78 -17.18
C GLU A 94 13.05 -2.15 -17.96
N ASN A 95 12.75 -1.04 -18.64
CA ASN A 95 13.73 -0.26 -19.41
C ASN A 95 14.90 0.19 -18.51
N PHE A 96 16.14 -0.05 -18.97
CA PHE A 96 17.38 0.27 -18.25
C PHE A 96 17.44 1.72 -17.75
N VAL A 97 16.95 2.68 -18.54
CA VAL A 97 16.92 4.10 -18.19
C VAL A 97 16.01 4.33 -16.96
N ARG A 98 14.82 3.72 -16.94
CA ARG A 98 13.87 3.85 -15.82
C ARG A 98 14.42 3.22 -14.54
N LYS A 99 15.07 2.07 -14.65
CA LYS A 99 15.73 1.39 -13.53
C LYS A 99 16.88 2.22 -12.95
N THR A 100 17.67 2.88 -13.80
CA THR A 100 18.79 3.74 -13.36
C THR A 100 18.29 5.00 -12.69
N LEU A 101 17.27 5.66 -13.26
CA LEU A 101 16.64 6.85 -12.65
C LEU A 101 16.06 6.53 -11.26
N SER A 102 15.35 5.41 -11.12
CA SER A 102 14.80 4.97 -9.85
C SER A 102 15.89 4.74 -8.80
N ARG A 103 16.99 4.04 -9.18
CA ARG A 103 18.13 3.83 -8.29
C ARG A 103 18.79 5.14 -7.84
N CYS A 104 18.97 6.09 -8.76
CA CYS A 104 19.51 7.41 -8.43
C CYS A 104 18.60 8.16 -7.46
N TYR A 105 17.29 8.10 -7.67
CA TYR A 105 16.30 8.72 -6.80
C TYR A 105 16.36 8.16 -5.38
N TYR A 106 16.29 6.82 -5.22
CA TYR A 106 16.38 6.20 -3.89
C TYR A 106 17.73 6.43 -3.22
N LYS A 107 18.84 6.43 -3.97
CA LYS A 107 20.16 6.76 -3.44
C LYS A 107 20.25 8.20 -2.95
N LEU A 108 19.59 9.12 -3.66
CA LEU A 108 19.52 10.52 -3.27
C LEU A 108 18.68 10.70 -1.99
N ILE A 109 17.48 10.12 -1.93
CA ILE A 109 16.61 10.19 -0.74
C ILE A 109 17.32 9.58 0.47
N ASN A 110 17.90 8.38 0.34
CA ASN A 110 18.61 7.72 1.43
C ASN A 110 19.87 8.49 1.88
N ALA A 111 20.39 9.42 1.09
CA ALA A 111 21.47 10.30 1.49
C ALA A 111 21.00 11.53 2.29
N PHE A 112 19.72 11.91 2.18
CA PHE A 112 19.13 13.03 2.90
C PHE A 112 18.36 12.61 4.16
N VAL A 113 17.93 11.34 4.23
CA VAL A 113 17.19 10.78 5.37
C VAL A 113 18.13 9.83 6.11
N GLU A 114 18.63 10.25 7.27
CA GLU A 114 19.66 9.52 8.01
C GLU A 114 19.13 8.24 8.69
N ASP A 115 17.84 8.22 9.08
CA ASP A 115 17.26 7.16 9.91
C ASP A 115 16.42 6.12 9.15
N ILE A 116 16.18 6.32 7.85
CA ILE A 116 15.29 5.47 7.05
C ILE A 116 15.99 5.03 5.77
N GLN A 117 15.99 3.72 5.50
CA GLN A 117 16.49 3.18 4.24
C GLN A 117 15.34 2.73 3.34
N PHE A 118 15.03 3.53 2.33
CA PHE A 118 14.03 3.17 1.34
C PHE A 118 14.59 2.12 0.36
N GLU A 119 13.91 0.99 0.26
CA GLU A 119 14.22 -0.03 -0.73
C GLU A 119 13.47 0.20 -2.05
N ASP A 120 14.22 0.16 -3.16
CA ASP A 120 13.64 0.23 -4.49
C ASP A 120 12.78 -1.00 -4.81
N GLY A 121 11.57 -0.77 -5.34
CA GLY A 121 10.61 -1.84 -5.68
C GLY A 121 9.70 -2.29 -4.53
N VAL A 122 9.88 -1.79 -3.31
CA VAL A 122 8.94 -1.97 -2.21
C VAL A 122 7.74 -1.04 -2.42
N GLY A 123 6.57 -1.65 -2.52
CA GLY A 123 5.29 -0.97 -2.71
C GLY A 123 4.40 -1.01 -1.46
N ASP A 124 3.14 -0.69 -1.70
CA ASP A 124 2.13 -0.68 -0.64
C ASP A 124 1.51 -2.07 -0.41
N PHE A 125 1.81 -3.05 -1.28
CA PHE A 125 1.35 -4.43 -1.13
C PHE A 125 2.07 -5.11 0.02
N ARG A 126 1.42 -5.09 1.19
CA ARG A 126 1.99 -5.60 2.44
C ARG A 126 0.93 -6.09 3.41
N LEU A 127 1.36 -6.97 4.30
CA LEU A 127 0.67 -7.34 5.52
C LEU A 127 1.28 -6.56 6.69
N LEU A 128 0.44 -6.02 7.56
CA LEU A 128 0.81 -5.44 8.84
C LEU A 128 0.12 -6.19 9.97
N SER A 129 0.84 -6.52 11.04
CA SER A 129 0.26 -7.04 12.27
C SER A 129 -0.61 -5.99 12.96
N ARG A 130 -1.47 -6.41 13.88
CA ARG A 130 -2.29 -5.49 14.71
C ARG A 130 -1.45 -4.41 15.36
N ARG A 131 -0.32 -4.77 15.98
CA ARG A 131 0.54 -3.79 16.67
C ARG A 131 1.20 -2.80 15.71
N ALA A 132 1.58 -3.24 14.52
CA ALA A 132 2.11 -2.35 13.48
C ALA A 132 1.03 -1.37 12.97
N VAL A 133 -0.21 -1.86 12.74
CA VAL A 133 -1.35 -1.01 12.38
C VAL A 133 -1.66 0.01 13.47
N GLN A 134 -1.69 -0.41 14.74
CA GLN A 134 -1.92 0.49 15.86
C GLN A 134 -0.83 1.57 15.95
N ALA A 135 0.44 1.19 15.87
CA ALA A 135 1.55 2.16 15.85
C ALA A 135 1.40 3.16 14.70
N LEU A 136 1.13 2.69 13.48
CA LEU A 136 0.93 3.53 12.31
C LEU A 136 -0.25 4.50 12.46
N THR A 137 -1.34 4.08 13.10
CA THR A 137 -2.54 4.90 13.28
C THR A 137 -2.43 5.92 14.42
N THR A 138 -1.43 5.81 15.31
CA THR A 138 -1.15 6.81 16.34
C THR A 138 -0.32 8.00 15.83
N LEU A 139 0.26 7.89 14.65
CA LEU A 139 1.02 8.97 14.03
C LEU A 139 0.07 10.01 13.44
N ASP A 140 0.18 11.25 13.88
CA ASP A 140 -0.74 12.36 13.54
C ASP A 140 -0.18 13.30 12.46
N GLU A 141 0.66 12.78 11.54
CA GLU A 141 1.18 13.60 10.44
C GLU A 141 0.09 14.00 9.46
N TYR A 142 0.04 15.28 9.13
CA TYR A 142 -0.86 15.82 8.11
C TYR A 142 -0.41 15.44 6.69
N ASN A 143 0.88 15.60 6.41
CA ASN A 143 1.49 15.19 5.14
C ASN A 143 2.07 13.78 5.31
N ARG A 144 1.26 12.77 5.00
CA ARG A 144 1.68 11.38 5.16
C ARG A 144 2.45 10.90 3.94
N PHE A 145 3.60 10.33 4.22
CA PHE A 145 4.38 9.56 3.27
C PHE A 145 4.44 8.11 3.77
N SER A 146 3.43 7.31 3.45
CA SER A 146 3.25 5.97 4.02
C SER A 146 4.49 5.09 3.93
N LYS A 147 5.26 5.18 2.84
CA LYS A 147 6.51 4.42 2.70
C LYS A 147 7.53 4.74 3.79
N GLY A 148 7.66 6.03 4.15
CA GLY A 148 8.49 6.46 5.26
C GLY A 148 7.94 5.98 6.60
N LEU A 149 6.65 6.12 6.81
CA LEU A 149 6.00 5.74 8.06
C LEU A 149 6.10 4.23 8.33
N PHE A 150 6.03 3.38 7.32
CA PHE A 150 6.22 1.93 7.47
C PHE A 150 7.63 1.57 7.96
N GLU A 151 8.65 2.26 7.50
CA GLU A 151 10.02 2.07 7.98
C GLU A 151 10.21 2.72 9.36
N TRP A 152 9.62 3.90 9.57
CA TRP A 152 9.71 4.66 10.82
C TRP A 152 9.16 3.91 12.04
N ILE A 153 8.08 3.14 11.89
CA ILE A 153 7.54 2.34 13.00
C ILE A 153 8.47 1.21 13.45
N GLY A 154 9.53 0.88 12.69
CA GLY A 154 10.67 0.06 13.11
C GLY A 154 10.37 -1.41 13.43
N TYR A 155 9.27 -1.97 12.96
CA TYR A 155 8.93 -3.37 13.18
C TYR A 155 9.67 -4.32 12.22
N GLU A 156 9.92 -5.56 12.69
CA GLU A 156 10.58 -6.58 11.88
C GLU A 156 9.82 -6.85 10.58
N THR A 157 10.56 -6.76 9.46
CA THR A 157 10.00 -6.85 8.11
C THR A 157 10.57 -8.04 7.37
N LYS A 158 9.68 -8.89 6.83
CA LYS A 158 10.01 -9.94 5.87
C LYS A 158 9.68 -9.45 4.47
N VAL A 159 10.64 -9.51 3.56
CA VAL A 159 10.46 -9.14 2.15
C VAL A 159 10.49 -10.36 1.27
N PHE A 160 9.50 -10.54 0.39
CA PHE A 160 9.54 -11.53 -0.68
C PHE A 160 9.32 -10.87 -2.04
N GLN A 161 9.77 -11.52 -3.10
CA GLN A 161 9.61 -10.98 -4.46
C GLN A 161 8.42 -11.63 -5.16
N TYR A 162 7.68 -10.83 -5.94
CA TYR A 162 6.64 -11.33 -6.83
C TYR A 162 6.84 -10.83 -8.27
N GLU A 163 6.31 -11.59 -9.22
CA GLU A 163 6.37 -11.23 -10.63
C GLU A 163 5.40 -10.08 -10.94
N ASN A 164 5.87 -9.15 -11.76
CA ASN A 164 5.08 -8.00 -12.15
C ASN A 164 3.95 -8.40 -13.10
N VAL A 165 2.71 -8.20 -12.66
CA VAL A 165 1.54 -8.29 -13.55
C VAL A 165 1.36 -6.93 -14.23
N THR A 166 1.26 -6.94 -15.56
CA THR A 166 0.92 -5.72 -16.32
C THR A 166 -0.51 -5.30 -15.99
N ARG A 167 -0.73 -4.01 -15.83
CA ARG A 167 -2.06 -3.44 -15.60
C ARG A 167 -3.00 -3.85 -16.73
N GLU A 168 -4.13 -4.46 -16.39
CA GLU A 168 -5.13 -4.90 -17.39
C GLU A 168 -5.93 -3.72 -17.93
N ASP A 169 -6.23 -2.71 -17.09
CA ASP A 169 -6.99 -1.53 -17.46
C ASP A 169 -6.46 -0.24 -16.82
N GLY A 170 -6.59 0.87 -17.54
CA GLY A 170 -6.33 2.22 -17.05
C GLY A 170 -4.94 2.78 -17.38
N GLU A 171 -4.90 4.11 -17.55
CA GLU A 171 -3.65 4.86 -17.73
C GLU A 171 -3.05 5.29 -16.39
N SER A 172 -1.71 5.35 -16.32
CA SER A 172 -1.03 5.85 -15.13
C SER A 172 -1.39 7.33 -14.89
N LYS A 173 -2.04 7.63 -13.76
CA LYS A 173 -2.38 8.99 -13.34
C LYS A 173 -1.15 9.78 -12.83
N TRP A 174 0.02 9.14 -12.74
CA TRP A 174 1.25 9.73 -12.26
C TRP A 174 2.02 10.41 -13.39
N THR A 175 2.09 11.74 -13.36
CA THR A 175 2.98 12.54 -14.19
C THR A 175 4.28 12.81 -13.42
N PHE A 176 5.38 13.09 -14.14
CA PHE A 176 6.68 13.43 -13.52
C PHE A 176 6.55 14.57 -12.49
N ARG A 177 5.70 15.55 -12.76
CA ARG A 177 5.44 16.69 -11.87
C ARG A 177 4.73 16.28 -10.57
N LYS A 178 3.80 15.31 -10.65
CA LYS A 178 3.12 14.75 -9.47
C LYS A 178 4.07 13.91 -8.60
N LEU A 179 4.98 13.16 -9.24
CA LEU A 179 6.00 12.39 -8.52
C LEU A 179 6.98 13.30 -7.78
N LEU A 180 7.37 14.42 -8.39
CA LEU A 180 8.28 15.39 -7.79
C LEU A 180 7.63 16.09 -6.59
N ASN A 181 6.38 16.55 -6.73
CA ASN A 181 5.63 17.16 -5.64
C ASN A 181 5.42 16.17 -4.47
N TYR A 182 5.05 14.93 -4.77
CA TYR A 182 4.88 13.89 -3.74
C TYR A 182 6.16 13.61 -2.94
N GLY A 183 7.33 13.71 -3.59
CA GLY A 183 8.62 13.55 -2.90
C GLY A 183 9.11 14.80 -2.15
N ILE A 184 8.50 15.98 -2.39
CA ILE A 184 8.83 17.24 -1.71
C ILE A 184 7.87 17.49 -0.54
N ASP A 185 6.62 17.06 -0.68
CA ASP A 185 5.55 17.27 0.32
C ASP A 185 5.59 16.23 1.47
N GLY A 186 6.31 15.12 1.29
CA GLY A 186 6.55 14.08 2.30
C GLY A 186 7.91 14.20 2.93
#